data_da6eeeec7abfd1fdd4d200a520fce096
#
_entry.id   da6eeeec7abfd1fdd4d200a520fce096
#
_cell.length_a   1.000
_cell.length_b   1.000
_cell.length_c   1.000
_cell.angle_alpha   90.00
_cell.angle_beta   90.00
_cell.angle_gamma   90.00
#
_symmetry.space_group_name_H-M   'P 1'
#
loop_
_entity.id
_entity.type
_entity.pdbx_description
1 polymer ?
#
loop_
_entity_poly.entity_id
_entity_poly.type
_entity_poly.pdbx_seq_one_letter_code
_entity_poly.pdbx_strand_id
1 'polypeptide(L)'
;YKVYFENGKIRAEGTYKNGKLVGLYKAYYPNANLETEVNYINGKREGRYKINYDNGNLKETGNYKDDKLVGDISIISKNGEKIANLHYTQDGKKTGKWTYLYPNGNVQQEFVYENDKPIGTYKKYYENGVISEEGQYKDGLLDGDVKLYYDSGKIASKVNFIRNSKEGEAASYYENGNEREKGTFKHNRYEGKVNIYYENGDIAVEQTFKNGKLNG
;
A
#
# COMPACT_ATOMS: atom_id res chain seq x y z
N TYR A 1 26.65 17.40 -20.80
CA TYR A 1 26.99 18.19 -19.63
C TYR A 1 27.40 17.28 -18.47
N LYS A 2 28.22 17.83 -17.56
CA LYS A 2 28.59 17.15 -16.30
C LYS A 2 28.47 18.15 -15.15
N VAL A 3 27.95 17.66 -14.04
CA VAL A 3 27.88 18.38 -12.77
C VAL A 3 28.73 17.61 -11.77
N TYR A 4 29.42 18.31 -10.90
CA TYR A 4 30.34 17.71 -9.94
C TYR A 4 29.92 18.04 -8.50
N PHE A 5 30.24 17.15 -7.58
CA PHE A 5 30.21 17.43 -6.15
C PHE A 5 31.41 18.33 -5.77
N GLU A 6 31.37 18.94 -4.59
CA GLU A 6 32.49 19.73 -4.06
C GLU A 6 33.79 18.93 -3.93
N ASN A 7 33.68 17.60 -3.73
CA ASN A 7 34.83 16.69 -3.68
C ASN A 7 35.40 16.33 -5.08
N GLY A 8 34.94 16.98 -6.15
CA GLY A 8 35.40 16.79 -7.53
C GLY A 8 34.86 15.56 -8.24
N LYS A 9 34.08 14.70 -7.58
CA LYS A 9 33.43 13.54 -8.23
C LYS A 9 32.22 13.97 -9.05
N ILE A 10 31.93 13.23 -10.11
CA ILE A 10 30.74 13.48 -10.95
C ILE A 10 29.50 13.24 -10.10
N ARG A 11 28.61 14.23 -10.06
CA ARG A 11 27.28 14.16 -9.47
C ARG A 11 26.24 13.74 -10.49
N ALA A 12 26.34 14.26 -11.71
CA ALA A 12 25.41 13.91 -12.79
C ALA A 12 26.05 14.15 -14.17
N GLU A 13 25.64 13.35 -15.14
CA GLU A 13 26.03 13.54 -16.54
C GLU A 13 24.89 13.20 -17.48
N GLY A 14 24.89 13.84 -18.65
CA GLY A 14 23.92 13.65 -19.70
C GLY A 14 24.21 14.52 -20.93
N THR A 15 23.40 14.38 -21.97
CA THR A 15 23.55 15.12 -23.21
C THR A 15 22.33 16.01 -23.40
N TYR A 16 22.61 17.30 -23.75
CA TYR A 16 21.58 18.23 -24.17
C TYR A 16 21.64 18.45 -25.69
N LYS A 17 20.45 18.46 -26.30
CA LYS A 17 20.28 18.87 -27.70
C LYS A 17 19.11 19.86 -27.75
N ASN A 18 19.36 21.05 -28.32
CA ASN A 18 18.36 22.12 -28.39
C ASN A 18 17.71 22.46 -27.05
N GLY A 19 18.50 22.53 -25.96
CA GLY A 19 18.02 22.81 -24.61
C GLY A 19 17.26 21.67 -23.90
N LYS A 20 17.13 20.51 -24.52
CA LYS A 20 16.44 19.35 -23.97
C LYS A 20 17.43 18.22 -23.74
N LEU A 21 17.22 17.48 -22.63
CA LEU A 21 17.98 16.27 -22.31
C LEU A 21 17.65 15.17 -23.34
N VAL A 22 18.69 14.48 -23.84
CA VAL A 22 18.55 13.39 -24.81
C VAL A 22 19.54 12.27 -24.47
N GLY A 23 19.14 11.02 -24.76
CA GLY A 23 19.96 9.84 -24.49
C GLY A 23 20.07 9.53 -22.99
N LEU A 24 21.11 8.82 -22.65
CA LEU A 24 21.32 8.31 -21.30
C LEU A 24 21.73 9.42 -20.32
N TYR A 25 20.96 9.54 -19.26
CA TYR A 25 21.26 10.36 -18.08
C TYR A 25 21.70 9.47 -16.94
N LYS A 26 22.75 9.88 -16.22
CA LYS A 26 23.24 9.24 -15.01
C LYS A 26 23.42 10.25 -13.90
N ALA A 27 23.02 9.85 -12.69
CA ALA A 27 23.33 10.55 -11.44
C ALA A 27 24.08 9.60 -10.49
N TYR A 28 24.89 10.17 -9.63
CA TYR A 28 25.78 9.42 -8.74
C TYR A 28 25.70 9.95 -7.31
N TYR A 29 25.95 9.06 -6.36
CA TYR A 29 26.16 9.41 -4.97
C TYR A 29 27.57 10.04 -4.75
N PRO A 30 27.80 10.74 -3.61
CA PRO A 30 29.12 11.31 -3.31
C PRO A 30 30.26 10.26 -3.23
N ASN A 31 29.94 8.99 -2.98
CA ASN A 31 30.91 7.89 -3.01
C ASN A 31 31.24 7.41 -4.44
N ALA A 32 30.60 7.99 -5.48
CA ALA A 32 30.67 7.67 -6.89
C ALA A 32 29.88 6.41 -7.32
N ASN A 33 29.10 5.81 -6.45
CA ASN A 33 28.18 4.76 -6.85
C ASN A 33 27.04 5.37 -7.67
N LEU A 34 26.61 4.64 -8.71
CA LEU A 34 25.48 5.03 -9.56
C LEU A 34 24.20 5.10 -8.71
N GLU A 35 23.55 6.26 -8.71
CA GLU A 35 22.24 6.48 -8.05
C GLU A 35 21.11 6.21 -9.03
N THR A 36 21.15 6.85 -10.21
CA THR A 36 20.07 6.79 -11.19
C THR A 36 20.62 6.65 -12.61
N GLU A 37 19.99 5.78 -13.38
CA GLU A 37 20.18 5.65 -14.82
C GLU A 37 18.83 5.66 -15.52
N VAL A 38 18.63 6.58 -16.46
CA VAL A 38 17.38 6.69 -17.23
C VAL A 38 17.65 7.32 -18.58
N ASN A 39 16.95 6.87 -19.62
CA ASN A 39 17.04 7.44 -20.97
C ASN A 39 16.04 8.60 -21.15
N TYR A 40 16.44 9.60 -21.94
CA TYR A 40 15.61 10.74 -22.29
C TYR A 40 15.43 10.86 -23.80
N ILE A 41 14.20 11.14 -24.24
CA ILE A 41 13.86 11.51 -25.61
C ILE A 41 13.17 12.87 -25.55
N ASN A 42 13.77 13.89 -26.22
CA ASN A 42 13.23 15.25 -26.24
C ASN A 42 12.90 15.85 -24.85
N GLY A 43 13.70 15.55 -23.83
CA GLY A 43 13.55 16.06 -22.47
C GLY A 43 12.59 15.26 -21.59
N LYS A 44 12.00 14.18 -22.10
CA LYS A 44 11.13 13.29 -21.35
C LYS A 44 11.80 11.95 -21.08
N ARG A 45 11.58 11.37 -19.89
CA ARG A 45 12.06 10.03 -19.55
C ARG A 45 11.35 8.99 -20.42
N GLU A 46 12.14 8.06 -20.95
CA GLU A 46 11.67 7.04 -21.88
C GLU A 46 12.45 5.74 -21.72
N GLY A 47 11.73 4.59 -21.72
CA GLY A 47 12.32 3.26 -21.61
C GLY A 47 12.73 2.88 -20.19
N ARG A 48 13.59 1.88 -20.10
CA ARG A 48 14.01 1.31 -18.82
C ARG A 48 14.79 2.29 -17.97
N TYR A 49 14.55 2.29 -16.66
CA TYR A 49 15.33 3.02 -15.68
C TYR A 49 15.78 2.11 -14.53
N LYS A 50 16.80 2.58 -13.83
CA LYS A 50 17.29 1.97 -12.58
C LYS A 50 17.56 3.06 -11.57
N ILE A 51 17.22 2.79 -10.31
CA ILE A 51 17.62 3.56 -9.15
C ILE A 51 18.33 2.59 -8.21
N ASN A 52 19.48 2.98 -7.68
CA ASN A 52 20.24 2.18 -6.74
C ASN A 52 20.31 2.88 -5.38
N TYR A 53 20.66 2.12 -4.36
CA TYR A 53 21.09 2.62 -3.07
C TYR A 53 22.54 3.13 -3.13
N ASP A 54 22.94 3.86 -2.09
CA ASP A 54 24.30 4.37 -1.92
C ASP A 54 25.39 3.28 -1.82
N ASN A 55 25.01 2.05 -1.46
CA ASN A 55 25.89 0.87 -1.49
C ASN A 55 26.02 0.21 -2.87
N GLY A 56 25.30 0.73 -3.89
CA GLY A 56 25.30 0.22 -5.26
C GLY A 56 24.24 -0.85 -5.55
N ASN A 57 23.55 -1.38 -4.53
CA ASN A 57 22.49 -2.36 -4.73
C ASN A 57 21.27 -1.71 -5.42
N LEU A 58 20.60 -2.45 -6.29
CA LEU A 58 19.39 -2.01 -6.97
C LEU A 58 18.29 -1.72 -5.94
N LYS A 59 17.66 -0.55 -6.05
CA LYS A 59 16.53 -0.11 -5.23
C LYS A 59 15.20 -0.23 -5.98
N GLU A 60 15.20 0.21 -7.24
CA GLU A 60 13.99 0.27 -8.05
C GLU A 60 14.34 0.13 -9.54
N THR A 61 13.49 -0.56 -10.29
CA THR A 61 13.59 -0.65 -11.76
C THR A 61 12.21 -0.77 -12.37
N GLY A 62 12.07 -0.24 -13.57
CA GLY A 62 10.85 -0.25 -14.34
C GLY A 62 11.02 0.44 -15.68
N ASN A 63 9.93 0.96 -16.21
CA ASN A 63 9.94 1.67 -17.48
C ASN A 63 9.20 2.99 -17.38
N TYR A 64 9.71 3.99 -18.13
CA TYR A 64 9.03 5.25 -18.40
C TYR A 64 8.55 5.30 -19.85
N LYS A 65 7.44 5.97 -20.06
CA LYS A 65 6.94 6.44 -21.35
C LYS A 65 6.43 7.87 -21.21
N ASP A 66 7.03 8.82 -21.92
CA ASP A 66 6.67 10.24 -21.82
C ASP A 66 6.60 10.75 -20.36
N ASP A 67 7.62 10.46 -19.53
CA ASP A 67 7.71 10.77 -18.08
C ASP A 67 6.76 9.99 -17.15
N LYS A 68 5.89 9.15 -17.65
CA LYS A 68 4.98 8.32 -16.85
C LYS A 68 5.58 6.95 -16.62
N LEU A 69 5.41 6.40 -15.42
CA LEU A 69 5.71 5.00 -15.13
C LEU A 69 4.74 4.10 -15.91
N VAL A 70 5.24 3.05 -16.55
CA VAL A 70 4.45 2.10 -17.31
C VAL A 70 4.94 0.66 -17.10
N GLY A 71 4.03 -0.30 -17.21
CA GLY A 71 4.35 -1.71 -17.02
C GLY A 71 4.72 -2.06 -15.58
N ASP A 72 5.59 -3.02 -15.42
CA ASP A 72 5.97 -3.56 -14.12
C ASP A 72 7.10 -2.76 -13.49
N ILE A 73 6.92 -2.40 -12.23
CA ILE A 73 7.92 -1.77 -11.37
C ILE A 73 8.28 -2.72 -10.26
N SER A 74 9.57 -2.98 -10.06
CA SER A 74 10.08 -3.77 -8.94
C SER A 74 10.80 -2.85 -7.95
N ILE A 75 10.45 -2.98 -6.68
CA ILE A 75 11.14 -2.29 -5.58
C ILE A 75 11.86 -3.33 -4.73
N ILE A 76 13.11 -3.05 -4.39
CA ILE A 76 14.05 -3.96 -3.75
C ILE A 76 14.62 -3.29 -2.50
N SER A 77 14.77 -4.02 -1.41
CA SER A 77 15.37 -3.54 -0.17
C SER A 77 16.87 -3.30 -0.32
N LYS A 78 17.47 -2.58 0.62
CA LYS A 78 18.93 -2.34 0.64
C LYS A 78 19.74 -3.64 0.72
N ASN A 79 19.15 -4.72 1.23
CA ASN A 79 19.75 -6.05 1.33
C ASN A 79 19.54 -6.93 0.09
N GLY A 80 18.84 -6.42 -0.94
CA GLY A 80 18.59 -7.14 -2.20
C GLY A 80 17.30 -7.95 -2.24
N GLU A 81 16.47 -7.90 -1.21
CA GLU A 81 15.19 -8.59 -1.15
C GLU A 81 14.12 -7.79 -1.88
N LYS A 82 13.24 -8.45 -2.61
CA LYS A 82 12.12 -7.80 -3.27
C LYS A 82 11.08 -7.40 -2.22
N ILE A 83 10.66 -6.13 -2.22
CA ILE A 83 9.70 -5.59 -1.26
C ILE A 83 8.41 -5.09 -1.89
N ALA A 84 8.37 -4.90 -3.21
CA ALA A 84 7.11 -4.62 -3.91
C ALA A 84 7.14 -4.99 -5.39
N ASN A 85 5.95 -5.30 -5.92
CA ASN A 85 5.62 -5.38 -7.33
C ASN A 85 4.42 -4.48 -7.59
N LEU A 86 4.58 -3.56 -8.54
CA LEU A 86 3.59 -2.57 -8.90
C LEU A 86 3.36 -2.64 -10.41
N HIS A 87 2.13 -2.40 -10.85
CA HIS A 87 1.78 -2.45 -12.27
C HIS A 87 1.11 -1.14 -12.70
N TYR A 88 1.52 -0.63 -13.85
CA TYR A 88 0.97 0.59 -14.44
C TYR A 88 0.54 0.35 -15.88
N THR A 89 -0.55 0.99 -16.29
CA THR A 89 -1.02 1.00 -17.69
C THR A 89 -0.08 1.81 -18.58
N GLN A 90 -0.28 1.77 -19.90
CA GLN A 90 0.51 2.55 -20.87
C GLN A 90 0.29 4.07 -20.75
N ASP A 91 -0.77 4.52 -20.11
CA ASP A 91 -1.04 5.93 -19.78
C ASP A 91 -0.62 6.33 -18.36
N GLY A 92 0.06 5.41 -17.61
CA GLY A 92 0.67 5.66 -16.31
C GLY A 92 -0.28 5.57 -15.12
N LYS A 93 -1.40 4.86 -15.24
CA LYS A 93 -2.33 4.63 -14.14
C LYS A 93 -2.06 3.30 -13.46
N LYS A 94 -2.27 3.26 -12.16
CA LYS A 94 -2.20 2.01 -11.39
C LYS A 94 -3.19 0.99 -11.93
N THR A 95 -2.72 -0.25 -12.12
CA THR A 95 -3.54 -1.37 -12.61
C THR A 95 -3.04 -2.70 -12.07
N GLY A 96 -3.88 -3.75 -12.15
CA GLY A 96 -3.51 -5.10 -11.75
C GLY A 96 -3.22 -5.27 -10.26
N LYS A 97 -2.57 -6.37 -9.94
CA LYS A 97 -2.24 -6.73 -8.55
C LYS A 97 -0.98 -6.01 -8.09
N TRP A 98 -1.11 -5.29 -6.99
CA TRP A 98 -0.02 -4.65 -6.27
C TRP A 98 0.30 -5.44 -5.02
N THR A 99 1.54 -5.89 -4.90
CA THR A 99 2.00 -6.71 -3.77
C THR A 99 3.16 -6.01 -3.09
N TYR A 100 3.09 -5.90 -1.77
CA TYR A 100 4.19 -5.47 -0.91
C TYR A 100 4.62 -6.64 -0.05
N LEU A 101 5.90 -6.72 0.25
CA LEU A 101 6.50 -7.82 0.99
C LEU A 101 7.17 -7.28 2.27
N TYR A 102 7.20 -8.12 3.29
CA TYR A 102 8.07 -7.95 4.45
C TYR A 102 9.54 -8.24 4.09
N PRO A 103 10.51 -7.79 4.92
CA PRO A 103 11.92 -8.12 4.70
C PRO A 103 12.23 -9.61 4.66
N ASN A 104 11.43 -10.46 5.32
CA ASN A 104 11.57 -11.92 5.28
C ASN A 104 11.01 -12.56 3.99
N GLY A 105 10.48 -11.74 3.05
CA GLY A 105 9.91 -12.19 1.78
C GLY A 105 8.42 -12.57 1.83
N ASN A 106 7.82 -12.64 3.02
CA ASN A 106 6.40 -12.89 3.16
C ASN A 106 5.58 -11.70 2.66
N VAL A 107 4.39 -11.96 2.13
CA VAL A 107 3.47 -10.91 1.69
C VAL A 107 3.04 -10.07 2.89
N GLN A 108 3.15 -8.74 2.78
CA GLN A 108 2.65 -7.78 3.74
C GLN A 108 1.24 -7.32 3.39
N GLN A 109 1.01 -6.98 2.12
CA GLN A 109 -0.30 -6.56 1.64
C GLN A 109 -0.46 -6.74 0.15
N GLU A 110 -1.70 -6.95 -0.27
CA GLU A 110 -2.11 -7.11 -1.65
C GLU A 110 -3.34 -6.27 -1.94
N PHE A 111 -3.30 -5.55 -3.05
CA PHE A 111 -4.41 -4.78 -3.59
C PHE A 111 -4.54 -5.04 -5.08
N VAL A 112 -5.75 -4.87 -5.61
CA VAL A 112 -5.99 -4.82 -7.05
C VAL A 112 -6.42 -3.41 -7.42
N TYR A 113 -5.81 -2.87 -8.48
CA TYR A 113 -6.12 -1.54 -8.98
C TYR A 113 -6.68 -1.61 -10.41
N GLU A 114 -7.59 -0.71 -10.70
CA GLU A 114 -8.05 -0.40 -12.04
C GLU A 114 -8.14 1.12 -12.19
N ASN A 115 -7.37 1.70 -13.11
CA ASN A 115 -7.36 3.15 -13.38
C ASN A 115 -7.19 3.99 -12.10
N ASP A 116 -6.13 3.71 -11.30
CA ASP A 116 -5.78 4.36 -10.02
C ASP A 116 -6.72 4.06 -8.84
N LYS A 117 -7.84 3.38 -9.06
CA LYS A 117 -8.80 3.04 -8.01
C LYS A 117 -8.57 1.62 -7.52
N PRO A 118 -8.52 1.37 -6.20
CA PRO A 118 -8.54 0.02 -5.69
C PRO A 118 -9.92 -0.61 -5.95
N ILE A 119 -9.90 -1.89 -6.36
CA ILE A 119 -11.09 -2.71 -6.65
C ILE A 119 -10.93 -4.10 -6.08
N GLY A 120 -12.07 -4.82 -5.93
CA GLY A 120 -12.06 -6.22 -5.50
C GLY A 120 -11.52 -6.40 -4.08
N THR A 121 -11.13 -7.63 -3.79
CA THR A 121 -10.63 -8.01 -2.47
C THR A 121 -9.20 -7.51 -2.25
N TYR A 122 -8.93 -6.91 -1.09
CA TYR A 122 -7.59 -6.66 -0.59
C TYR A 122 -7.32 -7.52 0.64
N LYS A 123 -6.02 -7.77 0.89
CA LYS A 123 -5.55 -8.49 2.06
C LYS A 123 -4.29 -7.83 2.62
N LYS A 124 -4.20 -7.82 3.94
CA LYS A 124 -2.98 -7.53 4.68
C LYS A 124 -2.63 -8.73 5.53
N TYR A 125 -1.37 -8.88 5.84
CA TYR A 125 -0.85 -10.05 6.54
C TYR A 125 0.05 -9.62 7.68
N TYR A 126 0.14 -10.44 8.69
CA TYR A 126 1.22 -10.40 9.67
C TYR A 126 2.53 -10.93 9.07
N GLU A 127 3.64 -10.66 9.72
CA GLU A 127 4.95 -11.12 9.26
C GLU A 127 5.08 -12.65 9.23
N ASN A 128 4.30 -13.37 10.05
CA ASN A 128 4.19 -14.83 10.03
C ASN A 128 3.37 -15.38 8.86
N GLY A 129 2.81 -14.51 7.99
CA GLY A 129 2.00 -14.88 6.82
C GLY A 129 0.51 -15.09 7.09
N VAL A 130 0.06 -14.97 8.34
CA VAL A 130 -1.35 -15.03 8.70
C VAL A 130 -2.04 -13.73 8.25
N ILE A 131 -3.25 -13.83 7.71
CA ILE A 131 -4.05 -12.65 7.35
C ILE A 131 -4.32 -11.82 8.61
N SER A 132 -4.02 -10.50 8.56
CA SER A 132 -4.33 -9.54 9.62
C SER A 132 -5.59 -8.73 9.32
N GLU A 133 -5.87 -8.49 8.04
CA GLU A 133 -7.03 -7.72 7.59
C GLU A 133 -7.42 -8.15 6.17
N GLU A 134 -8.72 -8.27 5.92
CA GLU A 134 -9.27 -8.42 4.56
C GLU A 134 -10.56 -7.63 4.40
N GLY A 135 -10.84 -7.21 3.18
CA GLY A 135 -12.06 -6.49 2.81
C GLY A 135 -12.20 -6.34 1.31
N GLN A 136 -13.18 -5.55 0.91
CA GLN A 136 -13.45 -5.31 -0.51
C GLN A 136 -13.51 -3.82 -0.83
N TYR A 137 -13.01 -3.49 -2.03
CA TYR A 137 -13.19 -2.19 -2.66
C TYR A 137 -14.13 -2.29 -3.87
N LYS A 138 -15.03 -1.34 -3.99
CA LYS A 138 -15.86 -1.11 -5.16
C LYS A 138 -15.72 0.35 -5.57
N ASP A 139 -15.34 0.61 -6.82
CA ASP A 139 -15.12 1.96 -7.35
C ASP A 139 -14.16 2.84 -6.53
N GLY A 140 -13.17 2.23 -5.86
CA GLY A 140 -12.20 2.91 -5.01
C GLY A 140 -12.64 3.14 -3.57
N LEU A 141 -13.82 2.67 -3.17
CA LEU A 141 -14.38 2.81 -1.82
C LEU A 141 -14.53 1.44 -1.15
N LEU A 142 -14.31 1.36 0.16
CA LEU A 142 -14.63 0.15 0.93
C LEU A 142 -16.13 -0.12 0.83
N ASP A 143 -16.48 -1.35 0.40
CA ASP A 143 -17.87 -1.77 0.20
C ASP A 143 -17.98 -3.28 0.45
N GLY A 144 -18.62 -3.65 1.55
CA GLY A 144 -18.71 -5.02 2.05
C GLY A 144 -18.08 -5.21 3.43
N ASP A 145 -17.94 -6.46 3.83
CA ASP A 145 -17.36 -6.82 5.13
C ASP A 145 -15.83 -6.58 5.16
N VAL A 146 -15.37 -5.89 6.20
CA VAL A 146 -13.96 -5.81 6.58
C VAL A 146 -13.78 -6.66 7.83
N LYS A 147 -12.81 -7.58 7.78
CA LYS A 147 -12.45 -8.46 8.89
C LYS A 147 -11.03 -8.18 9.33
N LEU A 148 -10.82 -8.11 10.63
CA LEU A 148 -9.52 -8.10 11.28
C LEU A 148 -9.31 -9.45 11.98
N TYR A 149 -8.06 -9.87 12.02
CA TYR A 149 -7.67 -11.15 12.62
C TYR A 149 -6.57 -10.92 13.64
N TYR A 150 -6.50 -11.80 14.63
CA TYR A 150 -5.33 -11.98 15.48
C TYR A 150 -4.21 -12.68 14.71
N ASP A 151 -2.98 -12.61 15.19
CA ASP A 151 -1.84 -13.30 14.61
C ASP A 151 -1.94 -14.84 14.71
N SER A 152 -2.82 -15.34 15.57
CA SER A 152 -3.27 -16.73 15.62
C SER A 152 -4.21 -17.15 14.47
N GLY A 153 -4.66 -16.17 13.65
CA GLY A 153 -5.62 -16.39 12.56
C GLY A 153 -7.09 -16.37 12.98
N LYS A 154 -7.40 -16.20 14.25
CA LYS A 154 -8.79 -16.05 14.71
C LYS A 154 -9.33 -14.68 14.41
N ILE A 155 -10.63 -14.57 14.16
CA ILE A 155 -11.29 -13.28 13.89
C ILE A 155 -11.23 -12.41 15.16
N ALA A 156 -10.70 -11.18 15.00
CA ALA A 156 -10.66 -10.15 16.03
C ALA A 156 -11.83 -9.17 15.90
N SER A 157 -12.25 -8.85 14.67
CA SER A 157 -13.45 -8.03 14.44
C SER A 157 -14.01 -8.20 13.02
N LYS A 158 -15.29 -7.87 12.90
CA LYS A 158 -16.01 -7.80 11.63
C LYS A 158 -16.87 -6.54 11.61
N VAL A 159 -16.78 -5.76 10.54
CA VAL A 159 -17.57 -4.54 10.32
C VAL A 159 -17.95 -4.46 8.86
N ASN A 160 -19.22 -4.17 8.57
CA ASN A 160 -19.68 -3.94 7.21
C ASN A 160 -19.49 -2.47 6.82
N PHE A 161 -19.10 -2.23 5.56
CA PHE A 161 -18.97 -0.91 4.97
C PHE A 161 -19.84 -0.78 3.72
N ILE A 162 -20.46 0.36 3.57
CA ILE A 162 -21.11 0.80 2.32
C ILE A 162 -20.47 2.12 1.93
N ARG A 163 -19.71 2.14 0.82
CA ARG A 163 -19.02 3.33 0.30
C ARG A 163 -18.21 4.09 1.36
N ASN A 164 -17.33 3.40 2.07
CA ASN A 164 -16.50 3.90 3.19
C ASN A 164 -17.27 4.26 4.47
N SER A 165 -18.59 4.04 4.54
CA SER A 165 -19.38 4.24 5.74
C SER A 165 -19.59 2.92 6.46
N LYS A 166 -19.34 2.86 7.76
CA LYS A 166 -19.73 1.71 8.59
C LYS A 166 -21.25 1.64 8.66
N GLU A 167 -21.80 0.50 8.26
CA GLU A 167 -23.25 0.25 8.21
C GLU A 167 -23.57 -1.16 8.69
N GLY A 168 -24.67 -1.32 9.42
CA GLY A 168 -25.15 -2.63 9.87
C GLY A 168 -24.41 -3.16 11.08
N GLU A 169 -24.50 -4.48 11.29
CA GLU A 169 -23.91 -5.15 12.45
C GLU A 169 -22.38 -5.11 12.43
N ALA A 170 -21.79 -4.90 13.59
CA ALA A 170 -20.37 -5.00 13.84
C ALA A 170 -20.13 -5.76 15.14
N ALA A 171 -19.10 -6.58 15.14
CA ALA A 171 -18.67 -7.32 16.30
C ALA A 171 -17.15 -7.35 16.41
N SER A 172 -16.65 -7.36 17.65
CA SER A 172 -15.27 -7.71 17.97
C SER A 172 -15.25 -8.90 18.92
N TYR A 173 -14.14 -9.60 18.92
CA TYR A 173 -14.00 -10.87 19.62
C TYR A 173 -12.74 -10.88 20.46
N TYR A 174 -12.76 -11.62 21.55
CA TYR A 174 -11.56 -12.03 22.27
C TYR A 174 -10.84 -13.15 21.51
N GLU A 175 -9.60 -13.40 21.86
CA GLU A 175 -8.82 -14.45 21.20
C GLU A 175 -9.34 -15.87 21.49
N ASN A 176 -10.07 -16.06 22.59
CA ASN A 176 -10.80 -17.31 22.87
C ASN A 176 -12.01 -17.52 21.94
N GLY A 177 -12.43 -16.50 21.17
CA GLY A 177 -13.54 -16.52 20.22
C GLY A 177 -14.85 -15.96 20.76
N ASN A 178 -14.93 -15.64 22.05
CA ASN A 178 -16.12 -15.01 22.63
C ASN A 178 -16.26 -13.56 22.15
N GLU A 179 -17.49 -13.09 21.97
CA GLU A 179 -17.78 -11.70 21.64
C GLU A 179 -17.21 -10.78 22.72
N ARG A 180 -16.54 -9.71 22.32
CA ARG A 180 -16.05 -8.62 23.18
C ARG A 180 -16.96 -7.42 23.11
N GLU A 181 -17.44 -7.10 21.91
CA GLU A 181 -18.36 -6.00 21.66
C GLU A 181 -19.23 -6.35 20.45
N LYS A 182 -20.53 -6.00 20.53
CA LYS A 182 -21.48 -6.15 19.44
C LYS A 182 -22.42 -4.96 19.40
N GLY A 183 -22.63 -4.42 18.21
CA GLY A 183 -23.51 -3.27 18.01
C GLY A 183 -23.85 -3.08 16.55
N THR A 184 -24.65 -2.06 16.28
CA THR A 184 -25.04 -1.69 14.91
C THR A 184 -24.53 -0.30 14.60
N PHE A 185 -23.95 -0.13 13.42
CA PHE A 185 -23.56 1.17 12.87
C PHE A 185 -24.58 1.67 11.86
N LYS A 186 -24.79 3.00 11.88
CA LYS A 186 -25.49 3.75 10.86
C LYS A 186 -24.69 5.03 10.59
N HIS A 187 -24.20 5.19 9.36
CA HIS A 187 -23.38 6.33 8.95
C HIS A 187 -22.19 6.58 9.89
N ASN A 188 -21.40 5.54 10.15
CA ASN A 188 -20.22 5.55 11.03
C ASN A 188 -20.51 5.80 12.53
N ARG A 189 -21.77 5.78 12.97
CA ARG A 189 -22.18 6.01 14.36
C ARG A 189 -22.92 4.81 14.90
N TYR A 190 -22.78 4.53 16.18
CA TYR A 190 -23.62 3.51 16.82
C TYR A 190 -25.09 3.95 16.80
N GLU A 191 -25.95 2.97 16.52
CA GLU A 191 -27.40 3.12 16.52
C GLU A 191 -28.03 1.88 17.17
N GLY A 192 -28.92 2.10 18.16
CA GLY A 192 -29.54 1.03 18.92
C GLY A 192 -28.64 0.47 20.01
N LYS A 193 -28.80 -0.78 20.31
CA LYS A 193 -28.15 -1.47 21.43
C LYS A 193 -26.70 -1.82 21.10
N VAL A 194 -25.80 -1.57 22.05
CA VAL A 194 -24.39 -1.99 22.03
C VAL A 194 -24.12 -2.77 23.32
N ASN A 195 -23.65 -3.98 23.17
CA ASN A 195 -23.26 -4.85 24.28
C ASN A 195 -21.73 -4.98 24.31
N ILE A 196 -21.17 -4.88 25.49
CA ILE A 196 -19.78 -5.20 25.79
C ILE A 196 -19.78 -6.39 26.73
N TYR A 197 -18.93 -7.36 26.48
CA TYR A 197 -18.89 -8.60 27.22
C TYR A 197 -17.54 -8.78 27.92
N TYR A 198 -17.54 -9.49 29.00
CA TYR A 198 -16.33 -10.06 29.58
C TYR A 198 -15.82 -11.25 28.74
N GLU A 199 -14.58 -11.64 28.95
CA GLU A 199 -13.96 -12.74 28.20
C GLU A 199 -14.65 -14.11 28.46
N ASN A 200 -15.34 -14.26 29.58
CA ASN A 200 -16.16 -15.45 29.88
C ASN A 200 -17.51 -15.46 29.14
N GLY A 201 -17.86 -14.37 28.42
CA GLY A 201 -19.09 -14.22 27.65
C GLY A 201 -20.24 -13.53 28.39
N ASP A 202 -20.10 -13.21 29.68
CA ASP A 202 -21.09 -12.45 30.42
C ASP A 202 -21.14 -10.99 29.96
N ILE A 203 -22.35 -10.39 30.03
CA ILE A 203 -22.51 -8.98 29.69
C ILE A 203 -21.82 -8.12 30.76
N ALA A 204 -20.84 -7.30 30.31
CA ALA A 204 -20.18 -6.32 31.16
C ALA A 204 -20.92 -4.98 31.14
N VAL A 205 -21.34 -4.53 29.95
CA VAL A 205 -22.04 -3.26 29.75
C VAL A 205 -23.08 -3.40 28.65
N GLU A 206 -24.26 -2.84 28.88
CA GLU A 206 -25.29 -2.66 27.87
C GLU A 206 -25.61 -1.16 27.74
N GLN A 207 -25.55 -0.64 26.54
CA GLN A 207 -25.79 0.77 26.24
C GLN A 207 -26.73 0.88 25.05
N THR A 208 -27.52 1.95 25.00
CA THR A 208 -28.34 2.27 23.84
C THR A 208 -27.89 3.60 23.24
N PHE A 209 -27.73 3.62 21.92
CA PHE A 209 -27.31 4.80 21.18
C PHE A 209 -28.38 5.26 20.21
N LYS A 210 -28.48 6.57 20.04
CA LYS A 210 -29.29 7.21 19.00
C LYS A 210 -28.44 8.26 18.29
N ASN A 211 -28.21 8.09 16.98
CA ASN A 211 -27.34 8.97 16.19
C ASN A 211 -25.92 9.12 16.80
N GLY A 212 -25.38 8.07 17.38
CA GLY A 212 -24.06 8.02 18.01
C GLY A 212 -23.97 8.68 19.41
N LYS A 213 -25.07 9.09 19.98
CA LYS A 213 -25.15 9.62 21.36
C LYS A 213 -25.79 8.60 22.28
N LEU A 214 -25.22 8.46 23.48
CA LEU A 214 -25.79 7.58 24.51
C LEU A 214 -27.22 8.05 24.83
N ASN A 215 -28.16 7.12 24.86
CA ASN A 215 -29.59 7.37 25.05
C ASN A 215 -30.17 6.41 26.10
N GLY A 216 -29.76 6.63 27.35
CA GLY A 216 -30.19 5.83 28.51
C GLY A 216 -29.14 4.86 29.02
#